data_73c0655fd41e552208c39c78d87f21e8
#
_entry.id   73c0655fd41e552208c39c78d87f21e8
#
_cell.length_a   1.000
_cell.length_b   1.000
_cell.length_c   1.000
_cell.angle_alpha   90.00
_cell.angle_beta   90.00
_cell.angle_gamma   90.00
#
_symmetry.space_group_name_H-M   'P 1'
#
loop_
_entity.id
_entity.type
_entity.pdbx_description
1 polymer ?
#
loop_
_entity_poly.entity_id
_entity_poly.type
_entity_poly.pdbx_seq_one_letter_code
_entity_poly.pdbx_strand_id
1 'polypeptide(L)'
;KDEEGNQLPWYQAKSQGELDRLNGLGLLDESYYPLEELHKQRYESKDSYLNLNLNLNLKIIEGLTLDLRYQQDFGFVYTINRYDKDSWFVRNMVNNATQIIDNEIVQNIPVGGQIIENRGDRDSYTLRGQLNFNKVYKDKHSISVIAGAERRAVKNSSTKTYKVGYDDHSLSYKVLDEKLLGKTLTGTEALGGQFTYNSQGQGFHFVENRYVSFYGNASYTFDDKLSLTASMRIDQSNLFGTDPKYQYRPLWSVGAQYRL
;
A
#
# COMPACT_ATOMS: atom_id res chain seq x y z
N LYS A 1 -15.28 29.75 -19.98
CA LYS A 1 -16.44 30.60 -19.77
C LYS A 1 -16.71 31.39 -21.04
N ASP A 2 -17.98 31.65 -21.34
CA ASP A 2 -18.38 32.58 -22.41
C ASP A 2 -18.19 34.05 -21.98
N GLU A 3 -18.53 34.99 -22.87
CA GLU A 3 -18.41 36.44 -22.62
C GLU A 3 -19.36 36.94 -21.48
N GLU A 4 -20.39 36.16 -21.18
CA GLU A 4 -21.36 36.44 -20.11
C GLU A 4 -20.96 35.81 -18.76
N GLY A 5 -19.86 35.03 -18.74
CA GLY A 5 -19.34 34.37 -17.56
C GLY A 5 -19.91 32.97 -17.29
N ASN A 6 -20.78 32.44 -18.18
CA ASN A 6 -21.34 31.11 -18.04
C ASN A 6 -20.24 30.07 -18.31
N GLN A 7 -20.37 28.90 -17.71
CA GLN A 7 -19.44 27.80 -17.94
C GLN A 7 -19.71 27.19 -19.31
N LEU A 8 -18.63 26.96 -20.07
CA LEU A 8 -18.69 26.22 -21.33
C LEU A 8 -18.39 24.75 -21.06
N PRO A 9 -19.14 23.81 -21.69
CA PRO A 9 -18.81 22.40 -21.63
C PRO A 9 -17.49 22.13 -22.34
N TRP A 10 -16.74 21.18 -21.84
CA TRP A 10 -15.55 20.67 -22.51
C TRP A 10 -15.87 19.35 -23.21
N TYR A 11 -15.79 19.36 -24.53
CA TYR A 11 -16.05 18.20 -25.39
C TYR A 11 -14.81 17.29 -25.49
N GLN A 12 -14.46 16.62 -24.38
CA GLN A 12 -13.26 15.79 -24.33
C GLN A 12 -13.47 14.41 -24.96
N ALA A 13 -14.62 13.80 -24.72
CA ALA A 13 -14.88 12.43 -25.14
C ALA A 13 -15.99 12.30 -26.18
N LYS A 14 -16.96 13.21 -26.19
CA LYS A 14 -18.16 13.16 -27.06
C LYS A 14 -18.45 14.54 -27.63
N SER A 15 -18.83 14.60 -28.90
CA SER A 15 -19.28 15.84 -29.53
C SER A 15 -20.67 16.24 -29.02
N GLN A 16 -21.07 17.51 -29.24
CA GLN A 16 -22.41 17.96 -28.89
C GLN A 16 -23.49 17.12 -29.55
N GLY A 17 -23.34 16.81 -30.84
CA GLY A 17 -24.32 15.97 -31.56
C GLY A 17 -24.46 14.58 -30.97
N GLU A 18 -23.38 14.00 -30.41
CA GLU A 18 -23.45 12.71 -29.72
C GLU A 18 -24.11 12.84 -28.37
N LEU A 19 -23.86 13.89 -27.61
CA LEU A 19 -24.55 14.18 -26.35
C LEU A 19 -26.06 14.34 -26.57
N ASP A 20 -26.44 15.09 -27.60
CA ASP A 20 -27.86 15.29 -27.96
C ASP A 20 -28.53 13.94 -28.36
N ARG A 21 -27.80 13.08 -29.07
CA ARG A 21 -28.27 11.76 -29.44
C ARG A 21 -28.52 10.88 -28.21
N LEU A 22 -27.55 10.81 -27.30
CA LEU A 22 -27.64 10.00 -26.07
C LEU A 22 -28.78 10.51 -25.17
N ASN A 23 -28.90 11.84 -25.00
CA ASN A 23 -29.99 12.47 -24.27
C ASN A 23 -31.34 12.16 -24.91
N GLY A 24 -31.43 12.17 -26.24
CA GLY A 24 -32.60 11.79 -27.00
C GLY A 24 -33.00 10.33 -26.82
N LEU A 25 -32.09 9.45 -26.48
CA LEU A 25 -32.35 8.07 -26.12
C LEU A 25 -32.76 7.87 -24.65
N GLY A 26 -32.76 8.96 -23.85
CA GLY A 26 -33.10 8.92 -22.41
C GLY A 26 -31.95 8.49 -21.50
N LEU A 27 -30.72 8.48 -21.98
CA LEU A 27 -29.52 8.26 -21.17
C LEU A 27 -29.19 9.49 -20.34
N LEU A 28 -28.32 9.35 -19.34
CA LEU A 28 -27.85 10.45 -18.50
C LEU A 28 -27.04 11.45 -19.33
N ASP A 29 -27.22 12.74 -19.08
CA ASP A 29 -26.43 13.79 -19.71
C ASP A 29 -24.94 13.64 -19.34
N GLU A 30 -24.06 13.55 -20.34
CA GLU A 30 -22.62 13.44 -20.16
C GLU A 30 -21.87 14.74 -20.47
N SER A 31 -22.53 15.88 -20.42
CA SER A 31 -21.87 17.18 -20.48
C SER A 31 -20.85 17.32 -19.36
N TYR A 32 -19.63 17.75 -19.71
CA TYR A 32 -18.53 17.90 -18.76
C TYR A 32 -18.18 19.36 -18.56
N TYR A 33 -18.35 19.82 -17.33
CA TYR A 33 -18.02 21.18 -16.90
C TYR A 33 -16.86 21.14 -15.89
N PRO A 34 -15.61 21.43 -16.30
CA PRO A 34 -14.42 21.23 -15.46
C PRO A 34 -14.48 21.89 -14.07
N LEU A 35 -15.04 23.07 -13.99
CA LEU A 35 -15.14 23.79 -12.70
C LEU A 35 -16.18 23.19 -11.75
N GLU A 36 -17.26 22.62 -12.28
CA GLU A 36 -18.26 21.93 -11.48
C GLU A 36 -17.74 20.59 -10.96
N GLU A 37 -16.99 19.88 -11.80
CA GLU A 37 -16.44 18.56 -11.44
C GLU A 37 -15.47 18.64 -10.24
N LEU A 38 -14.81 19.78 -10.02
CA LEU A 38 -13.93 19.97 -8.85
C LEU A 38 -14.66 19.78 -7.51
N HIS A 39 -15.96 20.00 -7.46
CA HIS A 39 -16.77 19.88 -6.26
C HIS A 39 -17.53 18.56 -6.16
N LYS A 40 -17.54 17.77 -7.25
CA LYS A 40 -18.28 16.51 -7.33
C LYS A 40 -17.43 15.27 -6.93
N GLN A 41 -16.17 15.49 -6.59
CA GLN A 41 -15.30 14.47 -6.03
C GLN A 41 -14.74 14.93 -4.70
N ARG A 42 -14.77 14.04 -3.70
CA ARG A 42 -14.19 14.29 -2.38
C ARG A 42 -13.27 13.16 -2.01
N TYR A 43 -11.99 13.48 -1.77
CA TYR A 43 -10.98 12.56 -1.28
C TYR A 43 -10.57 12.97 0.14
N GLU A 44 -10.58 12.00 1.04
CA GLU A 44 -10.11 12.15 2.41
C GLU A 44 -9.11 11.05 2.72
N SER A 45 -8.02 11.39 3.42
CA SER A 45 -7.05 10.44 3.97
C SER A 45 -6.81 10.73 5.43
N LYS A 46 -6.77 9.68 6.24
CA LYS A 46 -6.41 9.73 7.67
C LYS A 46 -5.34 8.68 7.90
N ASP A 47 -4.21 9.14 8.40
CA ASP A 47 -3.08 8.29 8.72
C ASP A 47 -2.75 8.45 10.21
N SER A 48 -2.46 7.35 10.85
CA SER A 48 -1.89 7.35 12.20
C SER A 48 -0.75 6.35 12.30
N TYR A 49 0.29 6.73 13.01
CA TYR A 49 1.47 5.91 13.20
C TYR A 49 1.97 6.06 14.64
N LEU A 50 2.17 4.92 15.29
CA LEU A 50 2.75 4.83 16.62
C LEU A 50 4.00 3.95 16.57
N ASN A 51 5.11 4.48 17.05
CA ASN A 51 6.36 3.75 17.22
C ASN A 51 6.76 3.72 18.69
N LEU A 52 6.89 2.53 19.24
CA LEU A 52 7.34 2.29 20.62
C LEU A 52 8.72 1.65 20.59
N ASN A 53 9.67 2.24 21.31
CA ASN A 53 11.03 1.74 21.43
C ASN A 53 11.40 1.53 22.89
N LEU A 54 11.86 0.32 23.21
CA LEU A 54 12.43 -0.03 24.51
C LEU A 54 13.87 -0.46 24.28
N ASN A 55 14.79 0.17 25.02
CA ASN A 55 16.22 -0.16 24.99
C ASN A 55 16.68 -0.44 26.41
N LEU A 56 17.36 -1.56 26.58
CA LEU A 56 17.96 -1.97 27.84
C LEU A 56 19.42 -2.30 27.61
N ASN A 57 20.31 -1.60 28.31
CA ASN A 57 21.74 -1.86 28.32
C ASN A 57 22.15 -2.40 29.70
N LEU A 58 22.73 -3.59 29.73
CA LEU A 58 23.15 -4.26 30.93
C LEU A 58 24.67 -4.49 30.90
N LYS A 59 25.38 -3.96 31.85
CA LYS A 59 26.78 -4.33 32.11
C LYS A 59 26.80 -5.66 32.85
N ILE A 60 27.28 -6.74 32.20
CA ILE A 60 27.33 -8.09 32.78
C ILE A 60 28.58 -8.22 33.65
N ILE A 61 29.74 -7.92 33.06
CA ILE A 61 31.05 -7.85 33.70
C ILE A 61 31.85 -6.70 33.08
N GLU A 62 33.02 -6.44 33.62
CA GLU A 62 33.94 -5.49 33.00
C GLU A 62 34.29 -5.88 31.56
N GLY A 63 34.04 -4.96 30.62
CA GLY A 63 34.24 -5.18 29.19
C GLY A 63 33.09 -5.87 28.47
N LEU A 64 32.10 -6.48 29.15
CA LEU A 64 30.98 -7.17 28.52
C LEU A 64 29.65 -6.48 28.83
N THR A 65 28.92 -6.08 27.78
CA THR A 65 27.58 -5.52 27.88
C THR A 65 26.59 -6.31 27.03
N LEU A 66 25.35 -6.34 27.46
CA LEU A 66 24.21 -6.86 26.71
C LEU A 66 23.27 -5.71 26.37
N ASP A 67 23.02 -5.50 25.08
CA ASP A 67 22.01 -4.58 24.58
C ASP A 67 20.79 -5.36 24.12
N LEU A 68 19.63 -5.04 24.70
CA LEU A 68 18.34 -5.55 24.27
C LEU A 68 17.51 -4.40 23.73
N ARG A 69 16.96 -4.56 22.54
CA ARG A 69 16.07 -3.59 21.91
C ARG A 69 14.79 -4.26 21.48
N TYR A 70 13.69 -3.64 21.81
CA TYR A 70 12.37 -3.98 21.32
C TYR A 70 11.75 -2.75 20.68
N GLN A 71 11.31 -2.89 19.46
CA GLN A 71 10.56 -1.88 18.72
C GLN A 71 9.22 -2.48 18.29
N GLN A 72 8.17 -1.71 18.47
CA GLN A 72 6.82 -2.05 18.01
C GLN A 72 6.28 -0.86 17.20
N ASP A 73 5.80 -1.14 16.00
CA ASP A 73 5.18 -0.15 15.12
C ASP A 73 3.73 -0.53 14.86
N PHE A 74 2.84 0.43 15.01
CA PHE A 74 1.45 0.36 14.59
C PHE A 74 1.19 1.47 13.58
N GLY A 75 0.63 1.11 12.46
CA GLY A 75 0.21 2.05 11.42
C GLY A 75 -1.23 1.77 11.02
N PHE A 76 -1.99 2.81 10.83
CA PHE A 76 -3.34 2.74 10.29
C PHE A 76 -3.49 3.80 9.20
N VAL A 77 -4.03 3.39 8.05
CA VAL A 77 -4.40 4.29 6.97
C VAL A 77 -5.86 4.07 6.60
N TYR A 78 -6.60 5.15 6.51
CA TYR A 78 -7.97 5.14 6.03
C TYR A 78 -8.10 6.19 4.94
N THR A 79 -8.48 5.75 3.74
CA THR A 79 -8.78 6.65 2.64
C THR A 79 -10.19 6.42 2.16
N ILE A 80 -10.86 7.51 1.82
CA ILE A 80 -12.19 7.47 1.24
C ILE A 80 -12.23 8.42 0.05
N ASN A 81 -12.74 7.92 -1.07
CA ASN A 81 -12.99 8.69 -2.27
C ASN A 81 -14.46 8.58 -2.65
N ARG A 82 -15.15 9.69 -2.67
CA ARG A 82 -16.57 9.80 -3.03
C ARG A 82 -16.73 10.56 -4.31
N TYR A 83 -17.52 10.03 -5.21
CA TYR A 83 -17.99 10.71 -6.41
C TYR A 83 -19.48 10.94 -6.29
N ASP A 84 -19.89 12.19 -6.48
CA ASP A 84 -21.29 12.55 -6.51
C ASP A 84 -22.00 11.85 -7.69
N LYS A 85 -23.32 11.59 -7.52
CA LYS A 85 -24.15 11.00 -8.59
C LYS A 85 -24.17 11.85 -9.86
N ASP A 86 -24.02 13.18 -9.71
CA ASP A 86 -24.03 14.14 -10.79
C ASP A 86 -22.64 14.41 -11.38
N SER A 87 -21.57 13.71 -10.89
CA SER A 87 -20.25 13.77 -11.52
C SER A 87 -20.27 13.13 -12.91
N TRP A 88 -19.52 13.70 -13.82
CA TRP A 88 -19.39 13.14 -15.15
C TRP A 88 -18.92 11.68 -15.10
N PHE A 89 -17.96 11.38 -14.21
CA PHE A 89 -17.41 10.05 -14.06
C PHE A 89 -18.49 9.00 -13.74
N VAL A 90 -19.42 9.31 -12.85
CA VAL A 90 -20.52 8.42 -12.48
C VAL A 90 -21.53 8.29 -13.60
N ARG A 91 -21.96 9.41 -14.21
CA ARG A 91 -22.93 9.44 -15.31
C ARG A 91 -22.40 8.64 -16.52
N ASN A 92 -21.15 8.84 -16.88
CA ASN A 92 -20.49 8.08 -17.94
C ASN A 92 -20.44 6.58 -17.63
N MET A 93 -20.09 6.20 -16.40
CA MET A 93 -20.06 4.79 -16.00
C MET A 93 -21.45 4.13 -16.08
N VAL A 94 -22.48 4.82 -15.60
CA VAL A 94 -23.87 4.29 -15.67
C VAL A 94 -24.29 4.12 -17.13
N ASN A 95 -24.06 5.12 -17.96
CA ASN A 95 -24.42 5.06 -19.39
C ASN A 95 -23.65 3.94 -20.13
N ASN A 96 -22.34 3.81 -19.86
CA ASN A 96 -21.52 2.76 -20.47
C ASN A 96 -21.99 1.33 -20.10
N ALA A 97 -22.67 1.17 -18.95
CA ALA A 97 -23.25 -0.10 -18.54
C ALA A 97 -24.74 -0.23 -18.90
N THR A 98 -25.34 0.77 -19.55
CA THR A 98 -26.76 0.78 -19.90
C THR A 98 -26.98 0.08 -21.24
N GLN A 99 -28.00 -0.76 -21.29
CA GLN A 99 -28.48 -1.41 -22.51
C GLN A 99 -29.88 -0.89 -22.86
N ILE A 100 -30.24 -0.93 -24.13
CA ILE A 100 -31.62 -0.75 -24.58
C ILE A 100 -32.11 -2.10 -25.07
N ILE A 101 -33.05 -2.70 -24.34
CA ILE A 101 -33.61 -4.03 -24.62
C ILE A 101 -35.12 -3.85 -24.83
N ASP A 102 -35.64 -4.26 -25.97
CA ASP A 102 -37.04 -4.13 -26.31
C ASP A 102 -37.59 -2.70 -26.15
N ASN A 103 -36.82 -1.70 -26.53
CA ASN A 103 -37.10 -0.27 -26.35
C ASN A 103 -37.15 0.21 -24.88
N GLU A 104 -36.72 -0.60 -23.94
CA GLU A 104 -36.60 -0.21 -22.54
C GLU A 104 -35.13 0.04 -22.14
N ILE A 105 -34.92 1.07 -21.32
CA ILE A 105 -33.60 1.41 -20.78
C ILE A 105 -33.31 0.51 -19.58
N VAL A 106 -32.28 -0.32 -19.70
CA VAL A 106 -31.81 -1.22 -18.63
C VAL A 106 -30.47 -0.70 -18.09
N GLN A 107 -30.51 -0.08 -16.93
CA GLN A 107 -29.32 0.39 -16.22
C GLN A 107 -28.73 -0.72 -15.36
N ASN A 108 -27.71 -1.40 -15.86
CA ASN A 108 -27.05 -2.51 -15.14
C ASN A 108 -26.22 -2.00 -13.94
N ILE A 109 -25.81 -0.74 -13.96
CA ILE A 109 -25.27 -0.03 -12.79
C ILE A 109 -26.30 1.00 -12.36
N PRO A 110 -26.77 0.96 -11.10
CA PRO A 110 -27.80 1.86 -10.63
C PRO A 110 -27.30 3.30 -10.51
N VAL A 111 -28.16 4.26 -10.83
CA VAL A 111 -27.89 5.68 -10.62
C VAL A 111 -27.70 5.97 -9.13
N GLY A 112 -26.68 6.74 -8.81
CA GLY A 112 -26.27 7.13 -7.47
C GLY A 112 -24.76 7.39 -7.47
N GLY A 113 -24.21 7.93 -6.40
CA GLY A 113 -22.78 8.20 -6.27
C GLY A 113 -21.94 6.94 -6.23
N GLN A 114 -20.64 7.13 -6.16
CA GLN A 114 -19.67 6.07 -5.90
C GLN A 114 -18.90 6.34 -4.63
N ILE A 115 -18.56 5.27 -3.91
CA ILE A 115 -17.68 5.34 -2.76
C ILE A 115 -16.61 4.25 -2.87
N ILE A 116 -15.36 4.68 -2.69
CA ILE A 116 -14.20 3.78 -2.61
C ILE A 116 -13.57 4.03 -1.25
N GLU A 117 -13.58 3.01 -0.41
CA GLU A 117 -12.91 3.04 0.88
C GLU A 117 -11.72 2.09 0.86
N ASN A 118 -10.61 2.52 1.44
CA ASN A 118 -9.47 1.65 1.69
C ASN A 118 -9.06 1.80 3.15
N ARG A 119 -8.95 0.67 3.84
CA ARG A 119 -8.47 0.57 5.22
C ARG A 119 -7.25 -0.32 5.22
N GLY A 120 -6.15 0.20 5.72
CA GLY A 120 -4.90 -0.53 5.83
C GLY A 120 -4.38 -0.49 7.26
N ASP A 121 -3.93 -1.65 7.73
CA ASP A 121 -3.29 -1.81 9.02
C ASP A 121 -1.88 -2.35 8.81
N ARG A 122 -0.95 -1.80 9.56
CA ARG A 122 0.42 -2.28 9.65
C ARG A 122 0.76 -2.54 11.10
N ASP A 123 1.21 -3.75 11.38
CA ASP A 123 1.76 -4.17 12.66
C ASP A 123 3.16 -4.74 12.42
N SER A 124 4.17 -4.19 13.08
CA SER A 124 5.51 -4.74 12.96
C SER A 124 6.26 -4.66 14.28
N TYR A 125 7.06 -5.68 14.55
CA TYR A 125 8.00 -5.65 15.65
C TYR A 125 9.40 -6.01 15.23
N THR A 126 10.37 -5.48 15.98
CA THR A 126 11.77 -5.87 15.91
C THR A 126 12.27 -6.15 17.32
N LEU A 127 12.81 -7.34 17.53
CA LEU A 127 13.50 -7.73 18.77
C LEU A 127 14.96 -8.00 18.41
N ARG A 128 15.89 -7.34 19.11
CA ARG A 128 17.31 -7.47 18.90
C ARG A 128 18.01 -7.67 20.24
N GLY A 129 18.88 -8.68 20.31
CA GLY A 129 19.82 -8.88 21.39
C GLY A 129 21.24 -8.85 20.86
N GLN A 130 22.13 -8.09 21.52
CA GLN A 130 23.52 -7.96 21.13
C GLN A 130 24.44 -7.97 22.36
N LEU A 131 25.45 -8.83 22.32
CA LEU A 131 26.57 -8.82 23.24
C LEU A 131 27.70 -7.99 22.65
N ASN A 132 28.28 -7.11 23.44
CA ASN A 132 29.45 -6.33 23.11
C ASN A 132 30.53 -6.62 24.14
N PHE A 133 31.70 -7.07 23.67
CA PHE A 133 32.87 -7.32 24.50
C PHE A 133 34.00 -6.43 24.03
N ASN A 134 34.54 -5.58 24.93
CA ASN A 134 35.70 -4.73 24.68
C ASN A 134 36.64 -4.86 25.84
N LYS A 135 37.89 -5.25 25.56
CA LYS A 135 38.91 -5.36 26.60
C LYS A 135 40.30 -5.07 26.03
N VAL A 136 41.09 -4.29 26.79
CA VAL A 136 42.49 -4.11 26.56
C VAL A 136 43.27 -4.92 27.61
N TYR A 137 44.21 -5.75 27.14
CA TYR A 137 45.05 -6.58 27.97
C TYR A 137 46.50 -6.21 27.79
N LYS A 138 47.22 -5.96 28.92
CA LYS A 138 48.65 -5.56 28.96
C LYS A 138 48.97 -4.36 28.07
N ASP A 139 48.06 -3.41 27.93
CA ASP A 139 48.17 -2.18 27.12
C ASP A 139 48.58 -2.38 25.65
N LYS A 140 48.63 -3.62 25.18
CA LYS A 140 49.03 -3.97 23.82
C LYS A 140 48.00 -4.76 23.03
N HIS A 141 47.08 -5.42 23.70
CA HIS A 141 46.10 -6.30 23.05
C HIS A 141 44.71 -5.71 23.21
N SER A 142 44.19 -5.09 22.17
CA SER A 142 42.82 -4.58 22.16
C SER A 142 41.92 -5.60 21.45
N ILE A 143 40.88 -6.08 22.12
CA ILE A 143 39.91 -7.02 21.62
C ILE A 143 38.55 -6.37 21.65
N SER A 144 37.85 -6.38 20.50
CA SER A 144 36.45 -5.94 20.41
C SER A 144 35.67 -7.03 19.68
N VAL A 145 34.57 -7.50 20.29
CA VAL A 145 33.70 -8.53 19.72
C VAL A 145 32.27 -8.10 19.89
N ILE A 146 31.51 -8.24 18.81
CA ILE A 146 30.04 -8.07 18.80
C ILE A 146 29.43 -9.38 18.31
N ALA A 147 28.41 -9.84 19.00
CA ALA A 147 27.60 -10.98 18.57
C ALA A 147 26.12 -10.67 18.85
N GLY A 148 25.25 -10.89 17.88
CA GLY A 148 23.86 -10.55 18.06
C GLY A 148 22.90 -11.37 17.20
N ALA A 149 21.64 -11.29 17.61
CA ALA A 149 20.52 -11.86 16.88
C ALA A 149 19.40 -10.84 16.80
N GLU A 150 18.69 -10.84 15.68
CA GLU A 150 17.53 -9.99 15.44
C GLU A 150 16.40 -10.81 14.85
N ARG A 151 15.17 -10.56 15.34
CA ARG A 151 13.95 -11.06 14.74
C ARG A 151 13.03 -9.89 14.44
N ARG A 152 12.54 -9.85 13.21
CA ARG A 152 11.58 -8.85 12.75
C ARG A 152 10.40 -9.54 12.07
N ALA A 153 9.20 -9.05 12.35
CA ALA A 153 8.01 -9.41 11.57
C ALA A 153 7.27 -8.14 11.17
N VAL A 154 6.72 -8.13 9.97
CA VAL A 154 5.90 -7.03 9.43
C VAL A 154 4.64 -7.65 8.86
N LYS A 155 3.50 -7.26 9.40
CA LYS A 155 2.17 -7.64 8.91
C LYS A 155 1.52 -6.42 8.30
N ASN A 156 1.04 -6.56 7.07
CA ASN A 156 0.21 -5.57 6.41
C ASN A 156 -1.10 -6.24 6.02
N SER A 157 -2.20 -5.63 6.40
CA SER A 157 -3.53 -6.01 5.94
C SER A 157 -4.23 -4.81 5.33
N SER A 158 -5.02 -5.03 4.31
CA SER A 158 -5.87 -3.99 3.78
C SER A 158 -7.20 -4.55 3.28
N THR A 159 -8.22 -3.73 3.40
CA THR A 159 -9.55 -3.99 2.85
C THR A 159 -9.91 -2.81 1.96
N LYS A 160 -10.21 -3.10 0.71
CA LYS A 160 -10.74 -2.11 -0.23
C LYS A 160 -12.19 -2.43 -0.54
N THR A 161 -13.06 -1.46 -0.34
CA THR A 161 -14.49 -1.53 -0.62
C THR A 161 -14.81 -0.56 -1.74
N TYR A 162 -15.58 -1.03 -2.74
CA TYR A 162 -16.11 -0.22 -3.82
C TYR A 162 -17.61 -0.42 -3.90
N LYS A 163 -18.38 0.66 -3.83
CA LYS A 163 -19.83 0.64 -3.93
C LYS A 163 -20.32 1.70 -4.90
N VAL A 164 -21.35 1.37 -5.63
CA VAL A 164 -22.05 2.25 -6.58
C VAL A 164 -23.50 2.42 -6.17
N GLY A 165 -24.18 3.39 -6.76
CA GLY A 165 -25.53 3.74 -6.31
C GLY A 165 -25.54 4.27 -4.88
N TYR A 166 -24.44 4.89 -4.45
CA TYR A 166 -24.27 5.43 -3.11
C TYR A 166 -25.02 6.75 -2.94
N ASP A 167 -25.62 6.90 -1.78
CA ASP A 167 -26.33 8.10 -1.37
C ASP A 167 -25.71 8.67 -0.10
N ASP A 168 -25.19 9.90 -0.20
CA ASP A 168 -24.49 10.58 0.90
C ASP A 168 -25.39 10.97 2.07
N HIS A 169 -26.71 11.09 1.85
CA HIS A 169 -27.65 11.48 2.89
C HIS A 169 -28.10 10.29 3.73
N SER A 170 -28.44 9.20 3.07
CA SER A 170 -28.87 7.96 3.75
C SER A 170 -27.71 7.04 4.11
N LEU A 171 -26.50 7.32 3.63
CA LEU A 171 -25.30 6.49 3.77
C LEU A 171 -25.51 5.06 3.29
N SER A 172 -26.38 4.89 2.30
CA SER A 172 -26.75 3.60 1.73
C SER A 172 -26.18 3.44 0.32
N TYR A 173 -26.20 2.23 -0.19
CA TYR A 173 -25.83 1.94 -1.57
C TYR A 173 -26.77 0.88 -2.16
N LYS A 174 -26.84 0.82 -3.48
CA LYS A 174 -27.67 -0.17 -4.18
C LYS A 174 -26.88 -1.44 -4.42
N VAL A 175 -27.59 -2.57 -4.37
CA VAL A 175 -27.00 -3.90 -4.64
C VAL A 175 -26.83 -4.09 -6.15
N LEU A 176 -25.68 -4.62 -6.56
CA LEU A 176 -25.39 -4.98 -7.95
C LEU A 176 -25.72 -6.45 -8.21
N ASP A 177 -26.13 -6.77 -9.42
CA ASP A 177 -26.12 -8.13 -9.91
C ASP A 177 -24.67 -8.50 -10.35
N GLU A 178 -23.87 -8.96 -9.39
CA GLU A 178 -22.48 -9.35 -9.63
C GLU A 178 -22.36 -10.54 -10.59
N LYS A 179 -23.39 -11.39 -10.69
CA LYS A 179 -23.39 -12.52 -11.62
C LYS A 179 -23.54 -12.03 -13.06
N LEU A 180 -24.38 -11.04 -13.29
CA LEU A 180 -24.56 -10.40 -14.59
C LEU A 180 -23.30 -9.60 -14.96
N LEU A 181 -22.82 -8.76 -14.04
CA LEU A 181 -21.67 -7.89 -14.23
C LEU A 181 -20.31 -8.63 -14.29
N GLY A 182 -20.27 -9.88 -13.85
CA GLY A 182 -19.13 -10.78 -14.04
C GLY A 182 -18.92 -11.20 -15.50
N LYS A 183 -19.84 -10.84 -16.40
CA LYS A 183 -19.74 -11.07 -17.84
C LYS A 183 -19.57 -9.75 -18.56
N THR A 184 -18.97 -9.78 -19.75
CA THR A 184 -19.00 -8.64 -20.66
C THR A 184 -20.40 -8.45 -21.20
N LEU A 185 -20.99 -7.29 -20.93
CA LEU A 185 -22.28 -6.89 -21.49
C LEU A 185 -22.06 -6.37 -22.93
N THR A 186 -22.94 -6.75 -23.85
CA THR A 186 -22.93 -6.30 -25.24
C THR A 186 -24.14 -5.42 -25.54
N GLY A 187 -24.06 -4.56 -26.56
CA GLY A 187 -25.13 -3.61 -26.90
C GLY A 187 -25.32 -2.52 -25.84
N THR A 188 -24.27 -2.27 -25.04
CA THR A 188 -24.26 -1.21 -24.05
C THR A 188 -24.07 0.14 -24.70
N GLU A 189 -24.42 1.21 -23.98
CA GLU A 189 -24.31 2.60 -24.43
C GLU A 189 -25.11 2.91 -25.74
N ALA A 190 -26.13 2.12 -26.02
CA ALA A 190 -26.95 2.24 -27.24
C ALA A 190 -26.15 2.32 -28.56
N LEU A 191 -24.87 1.93 -28.54
CA LEU A 191 -23.92 2.03 -29.65
C LEU A 191 -23.47 0.67 -30.17
N GLY A 192 -23.97 -0.42 -29.59
CA GLY A 192 -23.42 -1.74 -29.85
C GLY A 192 -22.04 -1.96 -29.22
N GLY A 193 -21.66 -1.14 -28.25
CA GLY A 193 -20.44 -1.27 -27.47
C GLY A 193 -20.43 -2.48 -26.54
N GLN A 194 -19.37 -2.59 -25.80
CA GLN A 194 -19.18 -3.62 -24.76
C GLN A 194 -18.81 -2.95 -23.45
N PHE A 195 -19.34 -3.48 -22.35
CA PHE A 195 -19.00 -3.03 -21.02
C PHE A 195 -18.55 -4.21 -20.16
N THR A 196 -17.43 -4.05 -19.47
CA THR A 196 -16.94 -4.99 -18.47
C THR A 196 -16.82 -4.24 -17.14
N TYR A 197 -17.54 -4.74 -16.13
CA TYR A 197 -17.50 -4.12 -14.80
C TYR A 197 -16.11 -4.24 -14.17
N ASN A 198 -15.64 -3.13 -13.66
CA ASN A 198 -14.40 -3.09 -12.92
C ASN A 198 -14.70 -2.78 -11.44
N SER A 199 -14.46 -3.74 -10.56
CA SER A 199 -14.63 -3.61 -9.11
C SER A 199 -13.59 -2.72 -8.43
N GLN A 200 -12.75 -2.02 -9.21
CA GLN A 200 -11.69 -1.13 -8.70
C GLN A 200 -10.70 -1.82 -7.74
N GLY A 201 -10.54 -3.14 -7.87
CA GLY A 201 -9.68 -3.92 -6.99
C GLY A 201 -10.27 -4.10 -5.58
N GLN A 202 -11.60 -4.12 -5.44
CA GLN A 202 -12.28 -4.48 -4.19
C GLN A 202 -11.79 -5.84 -3.68
N GLY A 203 -11.53 -5.94 -2.39
CA GLY A 203 -11.09 -7.18 -1.78
C GLY A 203 -10.27 -7.01 -0.52
N PHE A 204 -9.66 -8.11 -0.11
CA PHE A 204 -8.81 -8.20 1.06
C PHE A 204 -7.40 -8.53 0.63
N HIS A 205 -6.44 -7.91 1.29
CA HIS A 205 -5.03 -8.18 1.08
C HIS A 205 -4.34 -8.38 2.42
N PHE A 206 -3.51 -9.43 2.50
CA PHE A 206 -2.73 -9.75 3.68
C PHE A 206 -1.34 -10.21 3.28
N VAL A 207 -0.32 -9.61 3.87
CA VAL A 207 1.08 -10.00 3.70
C VAL A 207 1.77 -10.01 5.05
N GLU A 208 2.48 -11.09 5.35
CA GLU A 208 3.35 -11.19 6.50
C GLU A 208 4.78 -11.52 6.06
N ASN A 209 5.72 -10.64 6.38
CA ASN A 209 7.14 -10.81 6.13
C ASN A 209 7.87 -11.03 7.47
N ARG A 210 8.67 -12.10 7.54
CA ARG A 210 9.44 -12.48 8.73
C ARG A 210 10.91 -12.55 8.39
N TYR A 211 11.72 -12.02 9.30
CA TYR A 211 13.16 -11.97 9.16
C TYR A 211 13.80 -12.45 10.45
N VAL A 212 14.87 -13.21 10.32
CA VAL A 212 15.75 -13.60 11.41
C VAL A 212 17.20 -13.43 10.94
N SER A 213 18.01 -12.76 11.73
CA SER A 213 19.41 -12.50 11.41
C SER A 213 20.28 -12.88 12.60
N PHE A 214 21.42 -13.50 12.31
CA PHE A 214 22.51 -13.71 13.25
C PHE A 214 23.75 -13.04 12.71
N TYR A 215 24.47 -12.33 13.55
CA TYR A 215 25.67 -11.60 13.11
C TYR A 215 26.73 -11.57 14.20
N GLY A 216 27.96 -11.49 13.76
CA GLY A 216 29.12 -11.32 14.61
C GLY A 216 30.21 -10.52 13.92
N ASN A 217 30.95 -9.76 14.71
CA ASN A 217 32.12 -9.01 14.28
C ASN A 217 33.17 -9.12 15.36
N ALA A 218 34.42 -9.37 14.98
CA ALA A 218 35.54 -9.40 15.88
C ALA A 218 36.68 -8.55 15.33
N SER A 219 37.32 -7.77 16.19
CA SER A 219 38.49 -6.99 15.91
C SER A 219 39.56 -7.24 16.97
N TYR A 220 40.75 -7.48 16.53
CA TYR A 220 41.93 -7.59 17.40
C TYR A 220 43.02 -6.62 16.92
N THR A 221 43.54 -5.81 17.82
CA THR A 221 44.64 -4.89 17.53
C THR A 221 45.80 -5.15 18.47
N PHE A 222 46.98 -5.35 17.90
CA PHE A 222 48.23 -5.55 18.63
C PHE A 222 49.15 -4.31 18.52
N ASP A 223 49.57 -3.78 19.66
CA ASP A 223 50.49 -2.66 19.84
C ASP A 223 50.11 -1.42 18.99
N ASP A 224 48.80 -1.22 18.81
CA ASP A 224 48.21 -0.18 17.95
C ASP A 224 48.68 -0.20 16.47
N LYS A 225 49.39 -1.24 16.07
CA LYS A 225 49.99 -1.38 14.74
C LYS A 225 49.32 -2.43 13.86
N LEU A 226 49.14 -3.63 14.38
CA LEU A 226 48.53 -4.71 13.62
C LEU A 226 47.08 -4.86 14.02
N SER A 227 46.15 -4.69 13.09
CA SER A 227 44.70 -4.93 13.29
C SER A 227 44.20 -6.05 12.38
N LEU A 228 43.50 -7.00 12.97
CA LEU A 228 42.80 -8.07 12.29
C LEU A 228 41.32 -7.92 12.54
N THR A 229 40.50 -8.07 11.51
CA THR A 229 39.05 -8.00 11.61
C THR A 229 38.39 -9.20 10.92
N ALA A 230 37.29 -9.66 11.49
CA ALA A 230 36.45 -10.70 10.87
C ALA A 230 34.99 -10.37 11.13
N SER A 231 34.15 -10.58 10.15
CA SER A 231 32.70 -10.45 10.30
C SER A 231 31.96 -11.60 9.63
N MET A 232 30.80 -11.95 10.18
CA MET A 232 29.90 -12.92 9.61
C MET A 232 28.46 -12.50 9.88
N ARG A 233 27.57 -12.75 8.88
CA ARG A 233 26.13 -12.54 9.01
C ARG A 233 25.37 -13.62 8.25
N ILE A 234 24.29 -14.10 8.87
CA ILE A 234 23.34 -15.03 8.26
C ILE A 234 21.96 -14.39 8.37
N ASP A 235 21.32 -14.18 7.24
CA ASP A 235 19.97 -13.64 7.16
C ASP A 235 19.01 -14.70 6.63
N GLN A 236 17.81 -14.74 7.22
CA GLN A 236 16.72 -15.61 6.86
C GLN A 236 15.45 -14.81 6.67
N SER A 237 14.67 -15.18 5.67
CA SER A 237 13.35 -14.57 5.43
C SER A 237 12.41 -15.59 4.81
N ASN A 238 11.12 -15.46 5.09
CA ASN A 238 10.08 -16.21 4.38
C ASN A 238 9.95 -15.81 2.90
N LEU A 239 10.67 -14.77 2.45
CA LEU A 239 10.71 -14.33 1.06
C LEU A 239 11.72 -15.13 0.22
N PHE A 240 12.67 -15.86 0.84
CA PHE A 240 13.71 -16.61 0.12
C PHE A 240 13.20 -17.92 -0.51
N GLY A 241 11.90 -18.20 -0.40
CA GLY A 241 11.31 -19.44 -0.88
C GLY A 241 11.70 -20.66 -0.02
N THR A 242 11.31 -21.84 -0.50
CA THR A 242 11.54 -23.12 0.21
C THR A 242 12.78 -23.86 -0.22
N ASP A 243 13.48 -23.42 -1.27
CA ASP A 243 14.70 -24.07 -1.75
C ASP A 243 15.84 -23.85 -0.76
N PRO A 244 16.39 -24.92 -0.14
CA PRO A 244 17.51 -24.85 0.81
C PRO A 244 18.76 -24.15 0.25
N LYS A 245 18.91 -24.15 -1.07
CA LYS A 245 20.01 -23.49 -1.77
C LYS A 245 20.11 -21.99 -1.47
N TYR A 246 19.00 -21.32 -1.18
CA TYR A 246 18.96 -19.89 -0.91
C TYR A 246 18.84 -19.56 0.59
N GLN A 247 18.74 -20.59 1.44
CA GLN A 247 18.64 -20.44 2.89
C GLN A 247 20.01 -20.56 3.56
N TYR A 248 20.19 -19.93 4.71
CA TYR A 248 21.35 -20.03 5.60
C TYR A 248 22.71 -19.74 4.93
N ARG A 249 22.77 -18.86 3.93
CA ARG A 249 24.03 -18.48 3.31
C ARG A 249 24.74 -17.42 4.14
N PRO A 250 25.91 -17.71 4.72
CA PRO A 250 26.67 -16.72 5.46
C PRO A 250 27.35 -15.74 4.50
N LEU A 251 27.23 -14.46 4.84
CA LEU A 251 28.10 -13.42 4.30
C LEU A 251 29.21 -13.23 5.30
N TRP A 252 30.45 -13.25 4.85
CA TRP A 252 31.60 -13.08 5.72
C TRP A 252 32.67 -12.22 5.09
N SER A 253 33.49 -11.60 5.93
CA SER A 253 34.69 -10.87 5.50
C SER A 253 35.80 -11.02 6.52
N VAL A 254 37.03 -10.93 6.06
CA VAL A 254 38.25 -10.92 6.87
C VAL A 254 39.15 -9.78 6.35
N GLY A 255 39.76 -9.03 7.25
CA GLY A 255 40.66 -7.95 6.92
C GLY A 255 41.89 -7.92 7.85
N ALA A 256 43.00 -7.45 7.32
CA ALA A 256 44.22 -7.18 8.07
C ALA A 256 44.75 -5.81 7.68
N GLN A 257 45.22 -5.05 8.68
CA GLN A 257 45.82 -3.73 8.50
C GLN A 257 47.08 -3.62 9.35
N TYR A 258 48.13 -3.07 8.79
CA TYR A 258 49.34 -2.72 9.52
C TYR A 258 49.61 -1.22 9.39
N ARG A 259 49.83 -0.57 10.53
CA ARG A 259 50.21 0.85 10.61
C ARG A 259 51.70 0.95 10.78
N LEU A 260 52.38 1.63 9.88
CA LEU A 260 53.83 1.92 9.89
C LEU A 260 54.14 3.05 10.88
#